data_3c6201066b8cdbc4b6522ab5b875a781
#
_entry.id   3c6201066b8cdbc4b6522ab5b875a781
#
_cell.length_a   1.000
_cell.length_b   1.000
_cell.length_c   1.000
_cell.angle_alpha   90.00
_cell.angle_beta   90.00
_cell.angle_gamma   90.00
#
_symmetry.space_group_name_H-M   'P 1'
#
loop_
_entity.id
_entity.type
_entity.pdbx_description
1 polymer ?
#
loop_
_entity_poly.entity_id
_entity_poly.type
_entity_poly.pdbx_seq_one_letter_code
_entity_poly.pdbx_strand_id
1 'polypeptide(L)' 'MSVAFSIELEQEIDGRWIAEVVELPGVLAYGATQQQAIAQVQALALRVVADRLEHDEAGREYLDITFAAA' A
#
# COMPACT_ATOMS: atom_id res chain seq x y z
N MET A 1 -3.31 -11.64 -15.42
CA MET A 1 -3.96 -10.44 -14.88
C MET A 1 -3.08 -9.82 -13.83
N SER A 2 -3.14 -8.52 -13.69
CA SER A 2 -2.27 -7.78 -12.78
C SER A 2 -3.08 -6.75 -12.01
N VAL A 3 -2.55 -6.31 -10.88
CA VAL A 3 -3.11 -5.22 -10.12
C VAL A 3 -2.05 -4.14 -9.93
N ALA A 4 -2.46 -2.90 -10.09
CA ALA A 4 -1.60 -1.75 -9.84
C ALA A 4 -2.15 -0.99 -8.65
N PHE A 5 -1.32 -0.84 -7.62
CA PHE A 5 -1.66 -0.06 -6.44
C PHE A 5 -1.04 1.33 -6.55
N SER A 6 -1.85 2.34 -6.30
CA SER A 6 -1.43 3.74 -6.32
C SER A 6 -1.16 4.19 -4.89
N ILE A 7 0.02 4.73 -4.64
CA ILE A 7 0.39 5.25 -3.33
C ILE A 7 0.32 6.76 -3.38
N GLU A 8 -0.52 7.34 -2.54
CA GLU A 8 -0.58 8.78 -2.35
C GLU A 8 0.21 9.17 -1.11
N LEU A 9 0.95 10.26 -1.22
CA LEU A 9 1.81 10.77 -0.15
C LEU A 9 1.34 12.16 0.26
N GLU A 10 1.36 12.40 1.56
CA GLU A 10 1.06 13.73 2.12
C GLU A 10 1.95 13.95 3.32
N GLN A 11 2.45 15.18 3.47
CA GLN A 11 3.24 15.53 4.64
C GLN A 11 2.35 16.16 5.69
N GLU A 12 2.45 15.67 6.91
CA GLU A 12 1.71 16.21 8.05
C GLU A 12 2.39 17.48 8.57
N ILE A 13 1.64 18.26 9.34
CA ILE A 13 2.14 19.52 9.90
C ILE A 13 3.40 19.30 10.74
N ASP A 14 3.49 18.17 11.44
CA ASP A 14 4.65 17.83 12.28
C ASP A 14 5.84 17.30 11.50
N GLY A 15 5.74 17.25 10.17
CA GLY A 15 6.83 16.81 9.31
C GLY A 15 6.81 15.34 8.93
N ARG A 16 5.99 14.54 9.59
CA ARG A 16 5.88 13.12 9.22
C ARG A 16 5.18 13.00 7.86
N TRP A 17 5.46 11.90 7.20
CA TRP A 17 4.81 11.56 5.94
C TRP A 17 3.76 10.48 6.18
N ILE A 18 2.65 10.59 5.48
CA ILE A 18 1.64 9.54 5.44
C ILE A 18 1.55 9.02 4.01
N ALA A 19 1.52 7.71 3.86
CA ALA A 19 1.32 7.05 2.57
C ALA A 19 0.05 6.21 2.64
N GLU A 20 -0.72 6.23 1.58
CA GLU A 20 -1.98 5.50 1.50
C GLU A 20 -2.04 4.75 0.19
N VAL A 21 -2.49 3.49 0.23
CA VAL A 21 -2.82 2.74 -0.99
C VAL A 21 -4.28 3.00 -1.29
N VAL A 22 -4.52 3.73 -2.36
CA VAL A 22 -5.86 4.23 -2.72
C VAL A 22 -6.86 3.10 -2.92
N GLU A 23 -6.42 2.02 -3.53
CA GLU A 23 -7.29 0.89 -3.88
C GLU A 23 -7.63 -0.02 -2.70
N LEU A 24 -6.96 0.17 -1.56
CA LEU A 24 -7.19 -0.63 -0.36
C LEU A 24 -7.59 0.29 0.79
N PRO A 25 -8.89 0.55 0.98
CA PRO A 25 -9.35 1.47 2.02
C PRO A 25 -8.82 1.08 3.40
N GLY A 26 -8.29 2.05 4.12
CA GLY A 26 -7.72 1.82 5.45
C GLY A 26 -6.26 1.40 5.46
N VAL A 27 -5.67 1.15 4.29
CA VAL A 27 -4.25 0.78 4.21
C VAL A 27 -3.44 2.06 4.09
N LEU A 28 -2.93 2.54 5.22
CA LEU A 28 -2.09 3.72 5.28
C LEU A 28 -1.01 3.53 6.34
N ALA A 29 0.07 4.26 6.22
CA ALA A 29 1.19 4.15 7.15
C ALA A 29 1.95 5.48 7.22
N TYR A 30 2.61 5.70 8.34
CA TYR A 30 3.42 6.88 8.57
C TYR A 30 4.90 6.56 8.47
N GLY A 31 5.69 7.57 8.16
CA GLY A 31 7.13 7.48 8.20
C GLY A 31 7.76 8.85 8.42
N ALA A 32 9.00 8.87 8.90
CA ALA A 32 9.76 10.11 9.05
C ALA A 32 10.19 10.67 7.70
N THR A 33 10.31 9.81 6.69
CA THR A 33 10.65 10.18 5.32
C THR A 33 9.64 9.58 4.36
N GLN A 34 9.62 10.09 3.13
CA GLN A 34 8.76 9.52 2.08
C GLN A 34 9.07 8.03 1.87
N GLN A 35 10.35 7.69 1.79
CA GLN A 35 10.76 6.31 1.57
C GLN A 35 10.30 5.38 2.68
N GLN A 36 10.38 5.85 3.92
CA GLN A 36 9.89 5.06 5.05
C GLN A 36 8.38 4.84 4.99
N ALA A 37 7.62 5.90 4.69
CA ALA A 37 6.17 5.79 4.59
C ALA A 37 5.78 4.83 3.46
N ILE A 38 6.45 4.94 2.31
CA ILE A 38 6.20 4.05 1.17
C ILE A 38 6.50 2.59 1.55
N ALA A 39 7.65 2.33 2.17
CA ALA A 39 8.02 0.97 2.56
C ALA A 39 7.00 0.38 3.54
N GLN A 40 6.58 1.18 4.52
CA GLN A 40 5.60 0.74 5.52
C GLN A 40 4.25 0.43 4.89
N VAL A 41 3.77 1.29 3.99
CA VAL A 41 2.47 1.06 3.36
C VAL A 41 2.51 -0.11 2.38
N GLN A 42 3.64 -0.30 1.68
CA GLN A 42 3.82 -1.47 0.82
C GLN A 42 3.75 -2.76 1.65
N ALA A 43 4.45 -2.80 2.77
CA ALA A 43 4.43 -3.97 3.64
C ALA A 43 3.02 -4.26 4.14
N LEU A 44 2.29 -3.21 4.54
CA LEU A 44 0.92 -3.36 5.01
C LEU A 44 0.01 -3.87 3.89
N ALA A 45 0.14 -3.30 2.69
CA ALA A 45 -0.66 -3.72 1.53
C ALA A 45 -0.40 -5.20 1.19
N LEU A 46 0.86 -5.62 1.24
CA LEU A 46 1.21 -7.01 0.95
C LEU A 46 0.66 -7.98 2.00
N ARG A 47 0.59 -7.55 3.27
CA ARG A 47 -0.05 -8.36 4.30
C ARG A 47 -1.55 -8.51 4.04
N VAL A 48 -2.21 -7.44 3.60
CA VAL A 48 -3.63 -7.49 3.25
C VAL A 48 -3.85 -8.43 2.07
N VAL A 49 -3.00 -8.35 1.04
CA VAL A 49 -3.09 -9.24 -0.11
C VAL A 49 -2.87 -10.69 0.32
N ALA A 50 -1.86 -10.93 1.16
CA ALA A 50 -1.58 -12.26 1.66
C ALA A 50 -2.79 -12.83 2.43
N ASP A 51 -3.42 -12.01 3.26
CA ASP A 51 -4.60 -12.41 4.01
C ASP A 51 -5.75 -12.80 3.08
N ARG A 52 -5.98 -11.99 2.04
CA ARG A 52 -7.02 -12.29 1.05
C ARG A 52 -6.77 -13.60 0.32
N LEU A 53 -5.51 -13.81 -0.08
CA LEU A 53 -5.13 -15.05 -0.77
C LEU A 53 -5.33 -16.26 0.14
N GLU A 54 -4.97 -16.14 1.41
CA GLU A 54 -5.11 -17.23 2.37
C GLU A 54 -6.57 -17.59 2.66
N HIS A 55 -7.47 -16.64 2.48
CA HIS A 55 -8.90 -16.85 2.72
C HIS A 55 -9.70 -17.01 1.43
N ASP A 56 -9.05 -17.24 0.31
CA ASP A 56 -9.68 -17.41 -1.00
C ASP A 56 -10.57 -16.22 -1.40
N GLU A 57 -10.19 -15.03 -0.95
CA GLU A 57 -10.96 -13.82 -1.26
C GLU A 57 -10.40 -13.07 -2.46
N ALA A 58 -9.34 -13.60 -3.07
CA ALA A 58 -8.65 -12.94 -4.17
C ALA A 58 -8.60 -13.84 -5.38
N GLY A 59 -8.69 -13.23 -6.55
CA GLY A 59 -8.56 -13.93 -7.80
C GLY A 59 -7.15 -13.85 -8.35
N ARG A 60 -7.05 -14.00 -9.66
CA ARG A 60 -5.77 -14.09 -10.38
C ARG A 60 -5.06 -12.75 -10.52
N GLU A 61 -5.74 -11.64 -10.19
CA GLU A 61 -5.17 -10.29 -10.30
C GLU A 61 -3.90 -10.13 -9.47
N TYR A 62 -3.76 -10.90 -8.39
CA TYR A 62 -2.59 -10.79 -7.51
C TYR A 62 -1.39 -11.61 -7.98
N LEU A 63 -1.48 -12.27 -9.14
CA LEU A 63 -0.31 -12.92 -9.73
C LEU A 63 0.75 -11.90 -10.14
N ASP A 64 0.35 -10.65 -10.35
CA ASP A 64 1.21 -9.60 -10.86
C ASP A 64 0.84 -8.30 -10.14
N ILE A 65 1.70 -7.85 -9.24
CA ILE A 65 1.44 -6.67 -8.42
C ILE A 65 2.48 -5.60 -8.70
N THR A 66 2.02 -4.37 -8.94
CA THR A 66 2.91 -3.23 -9.06
C THR A 66 2.45 -2.13 -8.11
N PHE A 67 3.40 -1.32 -7.65
CA PHE A 67 3.14 -0.13 -6.87
C PHE A 67 3.66 1.09 -7.61
N ALA A 68 2.88 2.16 -7.62
CA ALA A 68 3.31 3.43 -8.19
C ALA A 68 3.07 4.53 -7.15
N ALA A 69 4.13 5.22 -6.78
CA ALA A 69 4.04 6.37 -5.88
C ALA A 69 3.87 7.63 -6.71
N ALA A 70 2.91 8.45 -6.31
CA ALA A 70 2.66 9.73 -6.97
C ALA A 70 3.68 10.78 -6.56
#